data_440f30bb81e6dae4f75c25699fc46414
#
_entry.id   440f30bb81e6dae4f75c25699fc46414
#
_cell.length_a   1.000
_cell.length_b   1.000
_cell.length_c   1.000
_cell.angle_alpha   90.00
_cell.angle_beta   90.00
_cell.angle_gamma   90.00
#
_symmetry.space_group_name_H-M   'P 1'
#
loop_
_entity.id
_entity.type
_entity.pdbx_description
1 polymer ?
#
loop_
_entity_poly.entity_id
_entity_poly.type
_entity_poly.pdbx_seq_one_letter_code
_entity_poly.pdbx_strand_id
1 'polypeptide(L)'
;TSVDNHGTELTGRGRAQLGVTWNSPLGLGDVFAASGTYAFDPQASRAGALSYSVPLQAVQGLSVLAGANRSELEVDDGILRGFKLKGPASQAYAGADWKFINRPDLQVTSSARYIRESSRFEALGLVLSKQKYDVAEVGASVRHNDARWHGINLAQLSLRQSLRDRSADFDAINPTRDSRFNVVRLGLLRLQYLSRSQRLLFKFNGQYSNNSLPALEQFQVGGNDSVRGYAQGETLGDRGWYGALEYHVDAPGFGDVASPLRGVPWREVLELDVFADQARVFDVDGLEAPADLASVGMGATFRLRQWKNLELRVAAAKPTSALRPGDGRDVRVYARLGLTF
;
A
#
# COMPACT_ATOMS: atom_id res chain seq x y z
N THR A 1 5.44 -4.79 15.05
CA THR A 1 5.92 -3.40 15.16
C THR A 1 7.01 -3.13 14.15
N SER A 2 7.10 -1.91 13.60
CA SER A 2 8.23 -1.50 12.75
C SER A 2 8.52 -0.02 12.86
N VAL A 3 9.76 0.35 12.51
CA VAL A 3 10.19 1.73 12.33
C VAL A 3 10.84 1.81 10.96
N ASP A 4 10.51 2.84 10.19
CA ASP A 4 11.03 3.07 8.84
C ASP A 4 11.24 4.56 8.54
N ASN A 5 11.94 4.84 7.43
CA ASN A 5 12.14 6.20 6.90
C ASN A 5 11.38 6.42 5.58
N HIS A 6 10.26 5.75 5.38
CA HIS A 6 9.51 5.77 4.12
C HIS A 6 8.61 7.01 3.97
N GLY A 7 8.57 7.90 4.95
CA GLY A 7 7.84 9.16 4.88
C GLY A 7 8.54 10.23 4.04
N THR A 8 7.95 11.42 4.03
CA THR A 8 8.47 12.58 3.30
C THR A 8 8.82 13.71 4.27
N GLU A 9 9.43 14.76 3.78
CA GLU A 9 9.68 15.97 4.58
C GLU A 9 8.38 16.65 5.04
N LEU A 10 7.30 16.46 4.30
CA LEU A 10 5.99 17.05 4.61
C LEU A 10 5.16 16.15 5.55
N THR A 11 5.29 14.83 5.42
CA THR A 11 4.46 13.87 6.18
C THR A 11 5.17 13.27 7.39
N GLY A 12 6.43 13.64 7.62
CA GLY A 12 7.35 13.06 8.60
C GLY A 12 8.20 11.95 7.97
N ARG A 13 9.54 12.12 8.01
CA ARG A 13 10.51 11.20 7.39
C ARG A 13 10.51 9.84 8.05
N GLY A 14 10.56 9.83 9.39
CA GLY A 14 10.52 8.61 10.19
C GLY A 14 9.09 8.22 10.52
N ARG A 15 8.79 6.91 10.50
CA ARG A 15 7.49 6.38 10.88
C ARG A 15 7.66 5.22 11.84
N ALA A 16 6.86 5.22 12.90
CA ALA A 16 6.69 4.08 13.79
C ALA A 16 5.32 3.46 13.54
N GLN A 17 5.27 2.13 13.43
CA GLN A 17 4.05 1.39 13.16
C GLN A 17 3.85 0.29 14.20
N LEU A 18 2.65 0.18 14.70
CA LEU A 18 2.20 -0.89 15.60
C LEU A 18 1.00 -1.59 14.97
N GLY A 19 1.01 -2.92 14.95
CA GLY A 19 -0.13 -3.73 14.57
C GLY A 19 -0.36 -4.85 15.58
N VAL A 20 -1.62 -5.13 15.86
CA VAL A 20 -2.08 -6.25 16.72
C VAL A 20 -3.15 -6.99 15.96
N THR A 21 -3.00 -8.32 15.92
CA THR A 21 -4.05 -9.22 15.43
C THR A 21 -4.39 -10.18 16.54
N TRP A 22 -5.68 -10.21 16.91
CA TRP A 22 -6.20 -11.11 17.91
C TRP A 22 -7.13 -12.12 17.23
N ASN A 23 -6.68 -13.36 17.19
CA ASN A 23 -7.42 -14.45 16.59
C ASN A 23 -8.40 -15.02 17.60
N SER A 24 -9.64 -15.18 17.17
CA SER A 24 -10.74 -15.80 17.92
C SER A 24 -11.04 -15.16 19.28
N PRO A 25 -11.12 -13.79 19.39
CA PRO A 25 -11.44 -13.15 20.66
C PRO A 25 -12.75 -13.60 21.30
N LEU A 26 -13.75 -13.98 20.48
CA LEU A 26 -15.05 -14.49 20.97
C LEU A 26 -15.18 -16.01 20.81
N GLY A 27 -14.15 -16.74 20.41
CA GLY A 27 -14.19 -18.18 20.19
C GLY A 27 -14.95 -18.63 18.95
N LEU A 28 -15.29 -17.71 18.05
CA LEU A 28 -16.07 -17.96 16.83
C LEU A 28 -15.20 -18.17 15.58
N GLY A 29 -13.87 -18.23 15.71
CA GLY A 29 -12.94 -18.18 14.60
C GLY A 29 -12.82 -16.77 14.01
N ASP A 30 -13.27 -15.79 14.76
CA ASP A 30 -13.28 -14.37 14.44
C ASP A 30 -11.88 -13.75 14.55
N VAL A 31 -11.67 -12.65 13.89
CA VAL A 31 -10.38 -11.93 13.88
C VAL A 31 -10.62 -10.45 14.14
N PHE A 32 -9.96 -9.93 15.17
CA PHE A 32 -9.84 -8.51 15.43
C PHE A 32 -8.44 -8.04 15.04
N ALA A 33 -8.33 -6.95 14.27
CA ALA A 33 -7.07 -6.34 13.95
C ALA A 33 -7.10 -4.84 14.24
N ALA A 34 -6.01 -4.33 14.81
CA ALA A 34 -5.81 -2.92 15.07
C ALA A 34 -4.41 -2.51 14.61
N SER A 35 -4.28 -1.34 14.02
CA SER A 35 -2.98 -0.80 13.65
C SER A 35 -2.93 0.72 13.85
N GLY A 36 -1.71 1.22 14.10
CA GLY A 36 -1.43 2.63 14.22
C GLY A 36 -0.10 2.98 13.57
N THR A 37 -0.03 4.14 12.95
CA THR A 37 1.18 4.73 12.38
C THR A 37 1.33 6.14 12.93
N TYR A 38 2.52 6.45 13.37
CA TYR A 38 2.92 7.75 13.84
C TYR A 38 4.16 8.20 13.11
N ALA A 39 4.11 9.37 12.48
CA ALA A 39 5.24 9.95 11.78
C ALA A 39 5.95 10.98 12.66
N PHE A 40 7.27 10.99 12.55
CA PHE A 40 8.16 11.90 13.28
C PHE A 40 9.23 12.45 12.33
N ASP A 41 9.86 13.56 12.72
CA ASP A 41 10.91 14.25 11.96
C ASP A 41 10.45 14.76 10.56
N PRO A 42 9.60 15.79 10.51
CA PRO A 42 8.80 16.38 11.59
C PRO A 42 7.59 15.52 11.98
N GLN A 43 6.94 15.85 13.10
CA GLN A 43 5.67 15.23 13.49
C GLN A 43 4.54 15.80 12.64
N ALA A 44 4.21 15.16 11.53
CA ALA A 44 3.26 15.70 10.56
C ALA A 44 2.09 14.78 10.25
N SER A 45 2.17 13.49 10.52
CA SER A 45 1.07 12.58 10.20
C SER A 45 0.88 11.48 11.23
N ARG A 46 -0.38 11.06 11.38
CA ARG A 46 -0.78 9.89 12.17
C ARG A 46 -1.94 9.17 11.50
N ALA A 47 -1.99 7.87 11.66
CA ALA A 47 -3.08 7.06 11.13
C ALA A 47 -3.40 5.92 12.08
N GLY A 48 -4.65 5.48 12.07
CA GLY A 48 -5.10 4.30 12.81
C GLY A 48 -6.16 3.55 12.02
N ALA A 49 -6.21 2.23 12.19
CA ALA A 49 -7.21 1.38 11.58
C ALA A 49 -7.64 0.29 12.56
N LEU A 50 -8.91 -0.08 12.49
CA LEU A 50 -9.54 -1.17 13.21
C LEU A 50 -10.33 -2.01 12.23
N SER A 51 -10.32 -3.32 12.38
CA SER A 51 -11.20 -4.22 11.64
C SER A 51 -11.58 -5.42 12.48
N TYR A 52 -12.77 -5.95 12.21
CA TYR A 52 -13.29 -7.15 12.82
C TYR A 52 -13.97 -8.00 11.76
N SER A 53 -13.71 -9.29 11.75
CA SER A 53 -14.33 -10.25 10.83
C SER A 53 -14.78 -11.51 11.58
N VAL A 54 -15.94 -12.03 11.18
CA VAL A 54 -16.53 -13.23 11.75
C VAL A 54 -16.93 -14.20 10.64
N PRO A 55 -16.47 -15.46 10.65
CA PRO A 55 -16.96 -16.47 9.74
C PRO A 55 -18.40 -16.84 10.09
N LEU A 56 -19.26 -16.94 9.08
CA LEU A 56 -20.64 -17.38 9.25
C LEU A 56 -20.69 -18.90 9.15
N GLN A 57 -20.99 -19.60 10.24
CA GLN A 57 -21.03 -21.07 10.29
C GLN A 57 -22.11 -21.67 9.36
N ALA A 58 -23.19 -20.93 9.08
CA ALA A 58 -24.28 -21.37 8.22
C ALA A 58 -23.89 -21.51 6.75
N VAL A 59 -22.86 -20.78 6.28
CA VAL A 59 -22.41 -20.81 4.88
C VAL A 59 -20.90 -20.98 4.84
N GLN A 60 -20.46 -22.12 4.37
CA GLN A 60 -19.03 -22.43 4.31
C GLN A 60 -18.27 -21.39 3.48
N GLY A 61 -17.19 -20.86 4.07
CA GLY A 61 -16.32 -19.88 3.42
C GLY A 61 -16.83 -18.44 3.43
N LEU A 62 -18.02 -18.17 3.96
CA LEU A 62 -18.57 -16.82 4.07
C LEU A 62 -18.11 -16.20 5.40
N SER A 63 -17.64 -14.97 5.35
CA SER A 63 -17.33 -14.15 6.52
C SER A 63 -17.94 -12.76 6.35
N VAL A 64 -18.43 -12.18 7.42
CA VAL A 64 -18.83 -10.77 7.48
C VAL A 64 -17.74 -9.97 8.17
N LEU A 65 -17.58 -8.72 7.76
CA LEU A 65 -16.54 -7.86 8.29
C LEU A 65 -17.00 -6.40 8.37
N ALA A 66 -16.43 -5.69 9.33
CA ALA A 66 -16.55 -4.25 9.44
C ALA A 66 -15.22 -3.65 9.89
N GLY A 67 -14.99 -2.40 9.54
CA GLY A 67 -13.79 -1.70 9.96
C GLY A 67 -13.88 -0.21 9.73
N ALA A 68 -12.91 0.49 10.29
CA ALA A 68 -12.74 1.92 10.11
C ALA A 68 -11.25 2.27 10.12
N ASN A 69 -10.90 3.29 9.37
CA ASN A 69 -9.59 3.93 9.43
C ASN A 69 -9.73 5.44 9.47
N ARG A 70 -8.72 6.07 10.06
CA ARG A 70 -8.59 7.51 10.09
C ARG A 70 -7.13 7.89 9.96
N SER A 71 -6.87 8.87 9.13
CA SER A 71 -5.57 9.51 9.00
C SER A 71 -5.69 11.01 9.18
N GLU A 72 -4.65 11.61 9.72
CA GLU A 72 -4.55 13.05 9.90
C GLU A 72 -3.16 13.47 9.41
N LEU A 73 -3.14 14.46 8.54
CA LEU A 73 -1.96 15.16 8.08
C LEU A 73 -2.01 16.58 8.63
N GLU A 74 -0.92 17.01 9.28
CA GLU A 74 -0.76 18.40 9.75
C GLU A 74 0.66 18.83 9.43
N VAL A 75 0.82 19.79 8.51
CA VAL A 75 2.13 20.28 8.06
C VAL A 75 2.29 21.73 8.49
N ASP A 76 3.25 21.97 9.38
CA ASP A 76 3.62 23.30 9.88
C ASP A 76 5.15 23.44 9.98
N ASP A 77 5.87 22.88 9.00
CA ASP A 77 7.34 22.91 8.95
C ASP A 77 7.87 23.10 7.52
N GLY A 78 9.17 23.36 7.38
CA GLY A 78 9.84 23.57 6.11
C GLY A 78 9.35 24.80 5.36
N ILE A 79 9.37 24.74 4.04
CA ILE A 79 8.93 25.83 3.13
C ILE A 79 7.41 26.11 3.20
N LEU A 80 6.64 25.17 3.75
CA LEU A 80 5.19 25.30 3.95
C LEU A 80 4.81 25.77 5.36
N ARG A 81 5.81 26.12 6.19
CA ARG A 81 5.60 26.67 7.51
C ARG A 81 4.75 27.92 7.44
N GLY A 82 3.72 27.97 8.27
CA GLY A 82 2.76 29.08 8.27
C GLY A 82 1.55 28.88 7.38
N PHE A 83 1.57 27.97 6.39
CA PHE A 83 0.35 27.60 5.64
C PHE A 83 -0.60 26.76 6.47
N LYS A 84 -0.13 26.12 7.57
CA LYS A 84 -0.94 25.32 8.50
C LYS A 84 -1.83 24.33 7.78
N LEU A 85 -1.21 23.50 6.90
CA LEU A 85 -1.96 22.53 6.12
C LEU A 85 -2.51 21.42 7.02
N LYS A 86 -3.79 21.11 6.89
CA LYS A 86 -4.47 20.03 7.59
C LYS A 86 -5.26 19.17 6.62
N GLY A 87 -5.11 17.85 6.76
CA GLY A 87 -5.76 16.88 5.88
C GLY A 87 -6.31 15.67 6.65
N PRO A 88 -7.42 15.81 7.43
CA PRO A 88 -8.08 14.65 8.00
C PRO A 88 -8.81 13.85 6.91
N ALA A 89 -8.62 12.52 6.93
CA ALA A 89 -9.35 11.58 6.10
C ALA A 89 -9.86 10.42 6.96
N SER A 90 -11.03 9.91 6.66
CA SER A 90 -11.62 8.75 7.35
C SER A 90 -12.43 7.89 6.41
N GLN A 91 -12.40 6.59 6.69
CA GLN A 91 -13.18 5.58 5.97
C GLN A 91 -13.80 4.64 7.00
N ALA A 92 -15.06 4.28 6.81
CA ALA A 92 -15.73 3.20 7.52
C ALA A 92 -16.37 2.26 6.51
N TYR A 93 -16.29 0.96 6.75
CA TYR A 93 -16.83 -0.02 5.82
C TYR A 93 -17.46 -1.20 6.56
N ALA A 94 -18.42 -1.84 5.88
CA ALA A 94 -18.97 -3.12 6.26
C ALA A 94 -19.19 -3.96 5.00
N GLY A 95 -19.09 -5.28 5.13
CA GLY A 95 -19.23 -6.15 3.96
C GLY A 95 -19.11 -7.62 4.27
N ALA A 96 -18.93 -8.39 3.20
CA ALA A 96 -18.76 -9.84 3.27
C ALA A 96 -17.70 -10.31 2.28
N ASP A 97 -16.97 -11.34 2.68
CA ASP A 97 -16.05 -12.09 1.84
C ASP A 97 -16.53 -13.54 1.76
N TRP A 98 -16.64 -14.06 0.55
CA TRP A 98 -17.02 -15.45 0.35
C TRP A 98 -15.93 -16.20 -0.41
N LYS A 99 -15.23 -17.07 0.31
CA LYS A 99 -14.23 -17.97 -0.24
C LYS A 99 -14.93 -19.23 -0.76
N PHE A 100 -15.40 -19.20 -2.00
CA PHE A 100 -16.17 -20.26 -2.61
C PHE A 100 -15.32 -21.39 -3.22
N ILE A 101 -14.03 -21.14 -3.49
CA ILE A 101 -13.02 -22.16 -3.75
C ILE A 101 -11.94 -22.03 -2.68
N ASN A 102 -11.70 -23.13 -1.95
CA ASN A 102 -10.69 -23.18 -0.89
C ASN A 102 -9.94 -24.49 -0.96
N ARG A 103 -9.08 -24.63 -1.97
CA ARG A 103 -8.18 -25.76 -2.15
C ARG A 103 -6.74 -25.31 -1.85
N PRO A 104 -5.81 -26.25 -1.51
CA PRO A 104 -4.42 -25.92 -1.24
C PRO A 104 -3.72 -25.23 -2.42
N ASP A 105 -4.08 -25.60 -3.67
CA ASP A 105 -3.54 -25.05 -4.90
C ASP A 105 -4.29 -23.81 -5.41
N LEU A 106 -5.59 -23.67 -5.10
CA LEU A 106 -6.43 -22.61 -5.63
C LEU A 106 -7.41 -22.11 -4.58
N GLN A 107 -7.34 -20.82 -4.31
CA GLN A 107 -8.35 -20.11 -3.51
C GLN A 107 -8.97 -19.00 -4.34
N VAL A 108 -10.29 -18.93 -4.34
CA VAL A 108 -11.05 -17.86 -5.00
C VAL A 108 -12.03 -17.27 -4.01
N THR A 109 -11.93 -15.96 -3.81
CA THR A 109 -12.79 -15.22 -2.88
C THR A 109 -13.45 -14.09 -3.63
N SER A 110 -14.77 -13.98 -3.50
CA SER A 110 -15.52 -12.77 -3.88
C SER A 110 -15.73 -11.88 -2.67
N SER A 111 -15.83 -10.58 -2.89
CA SER A 111 -16.07 -9.60 -1.82
C SER A 111 -17.14 -8.61 -2.23
N ALA A 112 -17.91 -8.15 -1.24
CA ALA A 112 -18.84 -7.03 -1.42
C ALA A 112 -18.75 -6.12 -0.20
N ARG A 113 -18.62 -4.82 -0.42
CA ARG A 113 -18.47 -3.82 0.65
C ARG A 113 -19.31 -2.59 0.38
N TYR A 114 -19.85 -2.05 1.44
CA TYR A 114 -20.34 -0.68 1.50
C TYR A 114 -19.32 0.15 2.28
N ILE A 115 -18.89 1.25 1.68
CA ILE A 115 -17.80 2.07 2.20
C ILE A 115 -18.30 3.52 2.28
N ARG A 116 -18.03 4.17 3.40
CA ARG A 116 -18.27 5.58 3.63
C ARG A 116 -16.95 6.29 3.78
N GLU A 117 -16.72 7.30 2.95
CA GLU A 117 -15.49 8.07 2.92
C GLU A 117 -15.72 9.54 3.21
N SER A 118 -14.75 10.16 3.88
CA SER A 118 -14.74 11.59 4.15
C SER A 118 -13.30 12.08 4.15
N SER A 119 -13.05 13.15 3.40
CA SER A 119 -11.79 13.88 3.42
C SER A 119 -12.03 15.36 3.53
N ARG A 120 -11.06 16.07 4.11
CA ARG A 120 -11.06 17.53 4.20
C ARG A 120 -9.62 18.01 4.05
N PHE A 121 -9.43 19.08 3.31
CA PHE A 121 -8.14 19.73 3.20
C PHE A 121 -8.28 21.22 3.53
N GLU A 122 -7.41 21.69 4.40
CA GLU A 122 -7.41 23.06 4.89
C GLU A 122 -6.02 23.68 4.73
N ALA A 123 -5.97 24.95 4.38
CA ALA A 123 -4.76 25.76 4.43
C ALA A 123 -5.10 27.15 5.01
N LEU A 124 -4.23 27.70 5.85
CA LEU A 124 -4.41 29.01 6.50
C LEU A 124 -5.74 29.13 7.28
N GLY A 125 -6.28 28.01 7.76
CA GLY A 125 -7.59 27.96 8.43
C GLY A 125 -8.80 28.00 7.49
N LEU A 126 -8.57 28.04 6.15
CA LEU A 126 -9.63 27.98 5.15
C LEU A 126 -9.79 26.55 4.64
N VAL A 127 -11.03 26.13 4.46
CA VAL A 127 -11.34 24.83 3.84
C VAL A 127 -11.16 24.97 2.33
N LEU A 128 -10.19 24.24 1.77
CA LEU A 128 -9.93 24.21 0.34
C LEU A 128 -10.63 23.04 -0.37
N SER A 129 -10.83 21.91 0.34
CA SER A 129 -11.57 20.77 -0.18
C SER A 129 -12.32 20.07 0.95
N LYS A 130 -13.52 19.61 0.66
CA LYS A 130 -14.34 18.79 1.55
C LYS A 130 -15.17 17.83 0.71
N GLN A 131 -14.97 16.55 0.94
CA GLN A 131 -15.64 15.49 0.19
C GLN A 131 -16.20 14.45 1.15
N LYS A 132 -17.44 14.01 0.91
CA LYS A 132 -18.10 12.93 1.65
C LYS A 132 -18.98 12.15 0.70
N TYR A 133 -18.72 10.88 0.57
CA TYR A 133 -19.46 10.01 -0.35
C TYR A 133 -19.52 8.57 0.16
N ASP A 134 -20.45 7.84 -0.38
CA ASP A 134 -20.67 6.41 -0.12
C ASP A 134 -20.32 5.61 -1.38
N VAL A 135 -19.66 4.48 -1.22
CA VAL A 135 -19.20 3.62 -2.32
C VAL A 135 -19.69 2.20 -2.11
N ALA A 136 -20.21 1.60 -3.17
CA ALA A 136 -20.32 0.15 -3.29
C ALA A 136 -19.07 -0.40 -3.98
N GLU A 137 -18.46 -1.41 -3.39
CA GLU A 137 -17.35 -2.14 -3.97
C GLU A 137 -17.72 -3.61 -4.09
N VAL A 138 -17.48 -4.19 -5.26
CA VAL A 138 -17.49 -5.63 -5.47
C VAL A 138 -16.13 -6.06 -6.01
N GLY A 139 -15.64 -7.21 -5.54
CA GLY A 139 -14.31 -7.67 -5.91
C GLY A 139 -14.21 -9.18 -6.01
N ALA A 140 -13.13 -9.61 -6.66
CA ALA A 140 -12.71 -11.00 -6.69
C ALA A 140 -11.20 -11.07 -6.48
N SER A 141 -10.76 -12.08 -5.74
CA SER A 141 -9.35 -12.38 -5.57
C SER A 141 -9.08 -13.86 -5.82
N VAL A 142 -7.95 -14.14 -6.46
CA VAL A 142 -7.49 -15.47 -6.79
C VAL A 142 -6.08 -15.63 -6.23
N ARG A 143 -5.87 -16.69 -5.46
CA ARG A 143 -4.55 -17.19 -5.09
C ARG A 143 -4.36 -18.56 -5.73
N HIS A 144 -3.33 -18.71 -6.55
CA HIS A 144 -3.00 -19.96 -7.24
C HIS A 144 -1.55 -20.33 -6.99
N ASN A 145 -1.34 -21.51 -6.39
CA ASN A 145 -0.03 -22.11 -6.22
C ASN A 145 0.26 -22.96 -7.46
N ASP A 146 1.09 -22.45 -8.33
CA ASP A 146 1.47 -23.06 -9.60
C ASP A 146 2.62 -24.07 -9.37
N ALA A 147 2.27 -25.32 -9.10
CA ALA A 147 3.24 -26.37 -8.86
C ALA A 147 4.07 -26.71 -10.11
N ARG A 148 3.49 -26.53 -11.31
CA ARG A 148 4.16 -26.84 -12.59
C ARG A 148 5.33 -25.91 -12.87
N TRP A 149 5.15 -24.62 -12.59
CA TRP A 149 6.15 -23.59 -12.84
C TRP A 149 6.79 -23.07 -11.56
N HIS A 150 6.55 -23.74 -10.42
CA HIS A 150 7.11 -23.38 -9.11
C HIS A 150 6.86 -21.91 -8.76
N GLY A 151 5.60 -21.47 -8.84
CA GLY A 151 5.25 -20.07 -8.61
C GLY A 151 3.97 -19.89 -7.79
N ILE A 152 3.79 -18.70 -7.27
CA ILE A 152 2.56 -18.26 -6.60
C ILE A 152 2.01 -17.06 -7.35
N ASN A 153 0.75 -17.15 -7.75
CA ASN A 153 0.03 -16.07 -8.41
C ASN A 153 -1.03 -15.52 -7.47
N LEU A 154 -1.09 -14.20 -7.35
CA LEU A 154 -2.19 -13.48 -6.74
C LEU A 154 -2.78 -12.52 -7.78
N ALA A 155 -4.09 -12.54 -7.93
CA ALA A 155 -4.81 -11.59 -8.77
C ALA A 155 -5.97 -11.02 -7.96
N GLN A 156 -6.22 -9.72 -8.10
CA GLN A 156 -7.32 -9.01 -7.47
C GLN A 156 -7.95 -8.08 -8.50
N LEU A 157 -9.27 -8.10 -8.59
CA LEU A 157 -10.07 -7.17 -9.38
C LEU A 157 -11.12 -6.58 -8.47
N SER A 158 -11.29 -5.27 -8.50
CA SER A 158 -12.41 -4.61 -7.83
C SER A 158 -13.06 -3.57 -8.73
N LEU A 159 -14.38 -3.46 -8.57
CA LEU A 159 -15.23 -2.46 -9.19
C LEU A 159 -15.82 -1.61 -8.07
N ARG A 160 -15.58 -0.32 -8.12
CA ARG A 160 -16.08 0.65 -7.16
C ARG A 160 -17.02 1.61 -7.84
N GLN A 161 -18.14 1.88 -7.23
CA GLN A 161 -19.11 2.84 -7.70
C GLN A 161 -19.58 3.72 -6.57
N SER A 162 -19.55 5.02 -6.75
CA SER A 162 -20.18 5.94 -5.82
C SER A 162 -21.69 5.79 -5.86
N LEU A 163 -22.31 5.66 -4.67
CA LEU A 163 -23.76 5.47 -4.55
C LEU A 163 -24.48 6.81 -4.38
N ARG A 164 -23.84 7.73 -3.68
CA ARG A 164 -24.49 8.93 -3.23
C ARG A 164 -23.49 9.98 -2.77
N ASP A 165 -23.70 11.21 -3.16
CA ASP A 165 -23.12 12.38 -2.55
C ASP A 165 -23.85 12.72 -1.25
N ARG A 166 -23.14 12.88 -0.15
CA ARG A 166 -23.69 13.17 1.19
C ARG A 166 -23.61 14.61 1.59
N SER A 167 -22.79 15.40 0.92
CA SER A 167 -22.68 16.85 1.14
C SER A 167 -22.47 17.52 -0.20
N ALA A 168 -22.74 18.80 -0.28
CA ALA A 168 -22.23 19.60 -1.38
C ALA A 168 -20.70 19.48 -1.33
N ASP A 169 -20.14 18.76 -2.29
CA ASP A 169 -18.71 18.67 -2.45
C ASP A 169 -18.16 20.03 -2.80
N PHE A 170 -17.04 20.35 -2.18
CA PHE A 170 -16.32 21.57 -2.45
C PHE A 170 -14.86 21.20 -2.66
N ASP A 171 -14.33 21.52 -3.83
CA ASP A 171 -12.92 21.39 -4.14
C ASP A 171 -12.45 22.64 -4.89
N ALA A 172 -11.79 23.54 -4.18
CA ALA A 172 -11.22 24.75 -4.77
C ALA A 172 -9.90 24.46 -5.51
N ILE A 173 -9.27 23.30 -5.26
CA ILE A 173 -8.01 22.91 -5.89
C ILE A 173 -8.29 22.35 -7.28
N ASN A 174 -9.29 21.46 -7.38
CA ASN A 174 -9.75 20.90 -8.64
C ASN A 174 -11.30 20.86 -8.68
N PRO A 175 -11.92 21.88 -9.28
CA PRO A 175 -13.39 21.97 -9.38
C PRO A 175 -14.03 20.90 -10.27
N THR A 176 -13.25 20.16 -11.07
CA THR A 176 -13.77 19.11 -11.94
C THR A 176 -13.98 17.78 -11.21
N ARG A 177 -13.45 17.64 -10.00
CA ARG A 177 -13.64 16.43 -9.19
C ARG A 177 -15.09 16.23 -8.81
N ASP A 178 -15.60 15.03 -9.11
CA ASP A 178 -16.98 14.65 -8.84
C ASP A 178 -17.00 13.48 -7.84
N SER A 179 -17.91 13.52 -6.88
CA SER A 179 -18.23 12.39 -6.02
C SER A 179 -19.01 11.27 -6.73
N ARG A 180 -19.43 11.47 -7.97
CA ARG A 180 -20.03 10.46 -8.83
C ARG A 180 -18.98 9.84 -9.73
N PHE A 181 -18.59 8.61 -9.43
CA PHE A 181 -17.52 7.95 -10.17
C PHE A 181 -17.72 6.43 -10.26
N ASN A 182 -17.03 5.84 -11.23
CA ASN A 182 -16.81 4.41 -11.35
C ASN A 182 -15.30 4.18 -11.48
N VAL A 183 -14.78 3.22 -10.71
CA VAL A 183 -13.35 2.87 -10.71
C VAL A 183 -13.20 1.36 -10.84
N VAL A 184 -12.33 0.93 -11.74
CA VAL A 184 -11.86 -0.45 -11.86
C VAL A 184 -10.42 -0.50 -11.37
N ARG A 185 -10.12 -1.43 -10.46
CA ARG A 185 -8.76 -1.67 -9.96
C ARG A 185 -8.34 -3.10 -10.22
N LEU A 186 -7.14 -3.28 -10.74
CA LEU A 186 -6.51 -4.57 -10.98
C LEU A 186 -5.18 -4.65 -10.25
N GLY A 187 -4.98 -5.69 -9.46
CA GLY A 187 -3.71 -6.03 -8.84
C GLY A 187 -3.26 -7.41 -9.27
N LEU A 188 -2.01 -7.56 -9.68
CA LEU A 188 -1.39 -8.84 -10.02
C LEU A 188 -0.05 -8.96 -9.32
N LEU A 189 0.23 -10.14 -8.79
CA LEU A 189 1.54 -10.49 -8.23
C LEU A 189 1.89 -11.92 -8.64
N ARG A 190 3.11 -12.11 -9.12
CA ARG A 190 3.69 -13.43 -9.34
C ARG A 190 5.03 -13.53 -8.62
N LEU A 191 5.14 -14.50 -7.72
CA LEU A 191 6.41 -14.95 -7.15
C LEU A 191 6.82 -16.22 -7.88
N GLN A 192 7.92 -16.17 -8.61
CA GLN A 192 8.47 -17.27 -9.39
C GLN A 192 9.77 -17.77 -8.75
N TYR A 193 9.80 -19.00 -8.28
CA TYR A 193 11.02 -19.64 -7.82
C TYR A 193 11.83 -20.16 -9.03
N LEU A 194 13.07 -19.70 -9.15
CA LEU A 194 14.02 -20.16 -10.17
C LEU A 194 14.90 -21.29 -9.62
N SER A 195 15.21 -21.21 -8.33
CA SER A 195 15.94 -22.22 -7.57
C SER A 195 15.55 -22.14 -6.09
N ARG A 196 16.24 -22.92 -5.24
CA ARG A 196 16.03 -22.84 -3.77
C ARG A 196 16.42 -21.49 -3.14
N SER A 197 17.34 -20.77 -3.79
CA SER A 197 17.89 -19.51 -3.30
C SER A 197 17.60 -18.31 -4.22
N GLN A 198 16.90 -18.51 -5.32
CA GLN A 198 16.67 -17.45 -6.31
C GLN A 198 15.19 -17.36 -6.67
N ARG A 199 14.65 -16.15 -6.73
CA ARG A 199 13.27 -15.91 -7.11
C ARG A 199 13.09 -14.57 -7.83
N LEU A 200 12.11 -14.52 -8.70
CA LEU A 200 11.61 -13.31 -9.32
C LEU A 200 10.27 -12.94 -8.68
N LEU A 201 10.07 -11.66 -8.46
CA LEU A 201 8.80 -11.11 -8.05
C LEU A 201 8.36 -10.08 -9.08
N PHE A 202 7.21 -10.32 -9.67
CA PHE A 202 6.52 -9.37 -10.54
C PHE A 202 5.30 -8.82 -9.80
N LYS A 203 5.14 -7.49 -9.85
CA LYS A 203 3.97 -6.78 -9.32
C LYS A 203 3.39 -5.89 -10.40
N PHE A 204 2.07 -5.81 -10.45
CA PHE A 204 1.36 -4.87 -11.30
C PHE A 204 0.12 -4.38 -10.57
N ASN A 205 -0.11 -3.09 -10.59
CA ASN A 205 -1.35 -2.47 -10.14
C ASN A 205 -1.82 -1.49 -11.21
N GLY A 206 -3.10 -1.50 -11.50
CA GLY A 206 -3.73 -0.60 -12.44
C GLY A 206 -5.06 -0.09 -11.94
N GLN A 207 -5.37 1.14 -12.30
CA GLN A 207 -6.65 1.79 -12.04
C GLN A 207 -7.16 2.44 -13.32
N TYR A 208 -8.45 2.30 -13.55
CA TYR A 208 -9.15 2.95 -14.65
C TYR A 208 -10.43 3.63 -14.17
N SER A 209 -10.60 4.87 -14.58
CA SER A 209 -11.83 5.66 -14.39
C SER A 209 -12.05 6.56 -15.59
N ASN A 210 -13.32 6.89 -15.87
CA ASN A 210 -13.70 7.95 -16.83
C ASN A 210 -14.11 9.24 -16.12
N ASN A 211 -13.96 9.29 -14.80
CA ASN A 211 -14.35 10.42 -13.98
C ASN A 211 -13.09 11.08 -13.38
N SER A 212 -13.13 12.39 -13.21
CA SER A 212 -12.20 13.09 -12.33
C SER A 212 -12.53 12.73 -10.90
N LEU A 213 -11.57 12.10 -10.20
CA LEU A 213 -11.82 11.39 -8.96
C LEU A 213 -11.59 12.26 -7.72
N PRO A 214 -12.35 12.02 -6.63
CA PRO A 214 -11.99 12.51 -5.31
C PRO A 214 -10.57 12.09 -4.91
N ALA A 215 -9.88 12.91 -4.13
CA ALA A 215 -8.48 12.69 -3.76
C ALA A 215 -8.19 11.31 -3.13
N LEU A 216 -9.13 10.75 -2.36
CA LEU A 216 -8.99 9.41 -1.75
C LEU A 216 -9.11 8.26 -2.76
N GLU A 217 -9.69 8.51 -3.93
CA GLU A 217 -9.88 7.51 -4.97
C GLU A 217 -8.81 7.55 -6.06
N GLN A 218 -8.01 8.63 -6.12
CA GLN A 218 -6.95 8.77 -7.11
C GLN A 218 -5.86 7.70 -6.97
N PHE A 219 -5.32 7.29 -8.10
CA PHE A 219 -4.20 6.36 -8.19
C PHE A 219 -2.90 7.09 -7.84
N GLN A 220 -2.30 6.69 -6.73
CA GLN A 220 -1.10 7.31 -6.19
C GLN A 220 0.14 6.49 -6.53
N VAL A 221 1.21 7.13 -7.00
CA VAL A 221 2.50 6.51 -7.27
C VAL A 221 3.67 7.31 -6.70
N GLY A 222 4.78 6.65 -6.49
CA GLY A 222 5.97 7.15 -5.79
C GLY A 222 6.08 6.58 -4.38
N GLY A 223 7.30 6.35 -3.92
CA GLY A 223 7.63 5.82 -2.60
C GLY A 223 7.97 4.33 -2.58
N ASN A 224 8.24 3.83 -1.38
CA ASN A 224 8.69 2.45 -1.17
C ASN A 224 7.72 1.38 -1.69
N ASP A 225 6.42 1.68 -1.69
CA ASP A 225 5.37 0.71 -2.02
C ASP A 225 4.97 0.73 -3.51
N SER A 226 5.56 1.64 -4.30
CA SER A 226 5.37 1.73 -5.74
C SER A 226 6.69 2.05 -6.45
N VAL A 227 6.87 3.19 -7.09
CA VAL A 227 8.11 3.55 -7.79
C VAL A 227 9.11 4.10 -6.78
N ARG A 228 10.05 3.25 -6.36
CA ARG A 228 11.13 3.60 -5.43
C ARG A 228 12.06 4.66 -6.05
N GLY A 229 12.69 5.49 -5.24
CA GLY A 229 13.51 6.62 -5.70
C GLY A 229 12.75 7.95 -5.72
N TYR A 230 11.43 7.91 -5.78
CA TYR A 230 10.53 9.07 -5.64
C TYR A 230 9.98 9.18 -4.23
N ALA A 231 9.45 10.34 -3.87
CA ALA A 231 8.78 10.54 -2.59
C ALA A 231 7.47 9.73 -2.52
N GLN A 232 7.00 9.44 -1.32
CA GLN A 232 5.69 8.83 -1.14
C GLN A 232 4.61 9.77 -1.67
N GLY A 233 3.81 9.28 -2.65
CA GLY A 233 2.79 10.09 -3.29
C GLY A 233 3.34 11.20 -4.17
N GLU A 234 4.42 10.95 -4.88
CA GLU A 234 5.05 11.91 -5.79
C GLU A 234 4.08 12.48 -6.81
N THR A 235 3.18 11.63 -7.32
CA THR A 235 2.12 12.05 -8.24
C THR A 235 0.88 11.19 -8.04
N LEU A 236 -0.26 11.77 -8.42
CA LEU A 236 -1.58 11.17 -8.37
C LEU A 236 -2.24 11.30 -9.74
N GLY A 237 -3.23 10.48 -10.02
CA GLY A 237 -4.05 10.60 -11.23
C GLY A 237 -5.33 9.79 -11.11
N ASP A 238 -6.30 10.05 -11.97
CA ASP A 238 -7.60 9.35 -11.97
C ASP A 238 -7.45 7.93 -12.50
N ARG A 239 -6.50 7.71 -13.39
CA ARG A 239 -6.14 6.42 -13.97
C ARG A 239 -4.64 6.27 -14.07
N GLY A 240 -4.18 5.05 -14.07
CA GLY A 240 -2.77 4.78 -14.18
C GLY A 240 -2.43 3.32 -13.96
N TRP A 241 -1.17 3.05 -14.05
CA TRP A 241 -0.61 1.74 -13.74
C TRP A 241 0.78 1.86 -13.12
N TYR A 242 1.14 0.83 -12.39
CA TYR A 242 2.45 0.61 -11.78
C TYR A 242 2.87 -0.84 -12.00
N GLY A 243 4.12 -1.06 -12.38
CA GLY A 243 4.74 -2.37 -12.51
C GLY A 243 6.11 -2.40 -11.84
N ALA A 244 6.45 -3.52 -11.22
CA ALA A 244 7.77 -3.78 -10.66
C ALA A 244 8.22 -5.19 -11.00
N LEU A 245 9.51 -5.33 -11.29
CA LEU A 245 10.21 -6.60 -11.41
C LEU A 245 11.38 -6.60 -10.43
N GLU A 246 11.42 -7.63 -9.57
CA GLU A 246 12.47 -7.79 -8.56
C GLU A 246 13.12 -9.17 -8.72
N TYR A 247 14.44 -9.22 -8.67
CA TYR A 247 15.21 -10.46 -8.57
C TYR A 247 15.85 -10.55 -7.20
N HIS A 248 15.56 -11.63 -6.51
CA HIS A 248 16.05 -11.89 -5.15
C HIS A 248 16.97 -13.09 -5.13
N VAL A 249 18.04 -13.01 -4.36
CA VAL A 249 18.99 -14.10 -4.15
C VAL A 249 19.41 -14.19 -2.68
N ASP A 250 19.35 -15.39 -2.12
CA ASP A 250 19.72 -15.65 -0.73
C ASP A 250 21.23 -15.92 -0.66
N ALA A 251 22.01 -15.06 0.01
CA ALA A 251 23.44 -15.15 0.29
C ALA A 251 24.28 -15.80 -0.84
N PRO A 252 24.41 -15.13 -2.01
CA PRO A 252 25.03 -15.71 -3.21
C PRO A 252 26.49 -16.15 -2.95
N GLY A 253 26.77 -17.41 -3.28
CA GLY A 253 28.12 -18.01 -3.18
C GLY A 253 28.51 -18.52 -1.78
N PHE A 254 27.80 -18.14 -0.72
CA PHE A 254 28.09 -18.55 0.67
C PHE A 254 26.85 -18.94 1.49
N GLY A 255 25.73 -19.20 0.81
CA GLY A 255 24.45 -19.46 1.48
C GLY A 255 24.46 -20.65 2.44
N ASP A 256 25.26 -21.68 2.19
CA ASP A 256 25.38 -22.86 3.05
C ASP A 256 26.38 -22.69 4.20
N VAL A 257 27.15 -21.62 4.20
CA VAL A 257 28.13 -21.32 5.28
C VAL A 257 27.37 -20.92 6.53
N ALA A 258 27.80 -21.43 7.68
CA ALA A 258 27.27 -21.05 8.98
C ALA A 258 27.56 -19.58 9.27
N SER A 259 26.53 -18.81 9.59
CA SER A 259 26.71 -17.41 10.02
C SER A 259 27.18 -17.34 11.48
N PRO A 260 27.81 -16.24 11.90
CA PRO A 260 28.16 -16.03 13.31
C PRO A 260 26.92 -15.92 14.22
N LEU A 261 25.73 -15.87 13.66
CA LEU A 261 24.45 -15.78 14.34
C LEU A 261 23.96 -17.19 14.72
N ARG A 262 24.56 -17.79 15.73
CA ARG A 262 24.24 -19.12 16.26
C ARG A 262 24.35 -20.28 15.25
N GLY A 263 25.20 -20.13 14.22
CA GLY A 263 25.43 -21.19 13.23
C GLY A 263 24.32 -21.37 12.19
N VAL A 264 23.33 -20.48 12.14
CA VAL A 264 22.27 -20.53 11.10
C VAL A 264 22.92 -20.24 9.74
N PRO A 265 22.57 -20.99 8.66
CA PRO A 265 23.12 -20.74 7.32
C PRO A 265 22.81 -19.31 6.83
N TRP A 266 23.78 -18.70 6.15
CA TRP A 266 23.62 -17.34 5.62
C TRP A 266 22.38 -17.15 4.72
N ARG A 267 21.96 -18.16 3.98
CA ARG A 267 20.73 -18.10 3.15
C ARG A 267 19.45 -17.84 3.94
N GLU A 268 19.44 -18.12 5.25
CA GLU A 268 18.30 -17.83 6.12
C GLU A 268 18.38 -16.44 6.75
N VAL A 269 19.56 -15.81 6.69
CA VAL A 269 19.86 -14.54 7.34
C VAL A 269 19.89 -13.39 6.34
N LEU A 270 20.53 -13.58 5.17
CA LEU A 270 20.78 -12.52 4.20
C LEU A 270 20.09 -12.83 2.86
N GLU A 271 19.32 -11.87 2.40
CA GLU A 271 18.76 -11.81 1.05
C GLU A 271 19.21 -10.52 0.39
N LEU A 272 19.65 -10.60 -0.86
CA LEU A 272 19.93 -9.46 -1.72
C LEU A 272 18.89 -9.38 -2.82
N ASP A 273 18.54 -8.17 -3.25
CA ASP A 273 17.64 -7.95 -4.36
C ASP A 273 18.09 -6.80 -5.26
N VAL A 274 17.72 -6.92 -6.53
CA VAL A 274 17.75 -5.83 -7.50
C VAL A 274 16.38 -5.67 -8.11
N PHE A 275 16.01 -4.45 -8.45
CA PHE A 275 14.66 -4.16 -8.93
C PHE A 275 14.61 -3.05 -9.97
N ALA A 276 13.55 -3.08 -10.76
CA ALA A 276 13.13 -2.02 -11.66
C ALA A 276 11.64 -1.75 -11.46
N ASP A 277 11.29 -0.48 -11.31
CA ASP A 277 9.93 0.00 -11.11
C ASP A 277 9.56 0.97 -12.24
N GLN A 278 8.30 0.92 -12.67
CA GLN A 278 7.75 1.87 -13.63
C GLN A 278 6.28 2.15 -13.33
N ALA A 279 5.87 3.40 -13.52
CA ALA A 279 4.48 3.80 -13.43
C ALA A 279 4.14 4.91 -14.41
N ARG A 280 2.86 5.01 -14.74
CA ARG A 280 2.29 6.12 -15.48
C ARG A 280 0.93 6.47 -14.94
N VAL A 281 0.67 7.76 -14.75
CA VAL A 281 -0.62 8.28 -14.28
C VAL A 281 -1.15 9.35 -15.23
N PHE A 282 -2.49 9.47 -15.23
CA PHE A 282 -3.22 10.40 -16.11
C PHE A 282 -4.40 11.00 -15.35
N ASP A 283 -4.66 12.27 -15.57
CA ASP A 283 -5.91 12.91 -15.20
C ASP A 283 -6.92 12.85 -16.35
N VAL A 284 -8.18 12.67 -15.99
CA VAL A 284 -9.28 12.57 -16.96
C VAL A 284 -9.64 13.95 -17.51
N ASP A 285 -9.56 14.97 -16.69
CA ASP A 285 -9.87 16.36 -17.06
C ASP A 285 -8.78 17.04 -17.90
N GLY A 286 -7.59 16.43 -17.97
CA GLY A 286 -6.46 16.95 -18.75
C GLY A 286 -5.84 18.22 -18.17
N LEU A 287 -6.12 18.55 -16.92
CA LEU A 287 -5.52 19.72 -16.25
C LEU A 287 -4.03 19.52 -15.99
N GLU A 288 -3.62 18.29 -15.77
CA GLU A 288 -2.22 17.92 -15.60
C GLU A 288 -1.74 17.02 -16.74
N ALA A 289 -0.49 17.21 -17.16
CA ALA A 289 0.14 16.33 -18.14
C ALA A 289 0.38 14.93 -17.56
N PRO A 290 0.31 13.86 -18.36
CA PRO A 290 0.64 12.52 -17.89
C PRO A 290 2.03 12.47 -17.28
N ALA A 291 2.14 11.82 -16.12
CA ALA A 291 3.41 11.66 -15.42
C ALA A 291 3.95 10.23 -15.57
N ASP A 292 5.20 10.12 -16.05
CA ASP A 292 5.93 8.86 -16.18
C ASP A 292 7.04 8.79 -15.12
N LEU A 293 6.99 7.77 -14.27
CA LEU A 293 8.01 7.49 -13.27
C LEU A 293 8.70 6.17 -13.59
N ALA A 294 10.01 6.14 -13.49
CA ALA A 294 10.78 4.91 -13.59
C ALA A 294 11.99 4.96 -12.66
N SER A 295 12.37 3.82 -12.11
CA SER A 295 13.55 3.70 -11.26
C SER A 295 14.16 2.32 -11.31
N VAL A 296 15.43 2.25 -10.91
CA VAL A 296 16.15 1.01 -10.65
C VAL A 296 16.80 1.08 -9.28
N GLY A 297 17.03 -0.08 -8.67
CA GLY A 297 17.65 -0.08 -7.37
C GLY A 297 18.08 -1.47 -6.91
N MET A 298 18.62 -1.50 -5.70
CA MET A 298 19.04 -2.72 -5.03
C MET A 298 18.70 -2.66 -3.55
N GLY A 299 18.61 -3.83 -2.93
CA GLY A 299 18.32 -3.95 -1.51
C GLY A 299 19.03 -5.12 -0.86
N ALA A 300 19.05 -5.07 0.46
CA ALA A 300 19.49 -6.16 1.33
C ALA A 300 18.51 -6.31 2.48
N THR A 301 18.14 -7.56 2.78
CA THR A 301 17.27 -7.90 3.90
C THR A 301 18.01 -8.86 4.82
N PHE A 302 18.10 -8.51 6.10
CA PHE A 302 18.65 -9.36 7.16
C PHE A 302 17.49 -9.86 8.01
N ARG A 303 17.38 -11.19 8.18
CA ARG A 303 16.34 -11.84 8.97
C ARG A 303 16.96 -12.59 10.13
N LEU A 304 16.55 -12.26 11.34
CA LEU A 304 16.99 -12.86 12.57
C LEU A 304 15.80 -13.53 13.27
N ARG A 305 15.38 -14.68 12.76
CA ARG A 305 14.20 -15.43 13.26
C ARG A 305 14.27 -15.75 14.74
N GLN A 306 15.48 -15.99 15.26
CA GLN A 306 15.74 -16.28 16.68
C GLN A 306 15.57 -15.06 17.61
N TRP A 307 15.49 -13.84 17.07
CA TRP A 307 15.28 -12.60 17.81
C TRP A 307 13.92 -12.02 17.49
N LYS A 308 12.84 -12.80 17.78
CA LYS A 308 11.47 -12.37 17.58
C LYS A 308 11.20 -11.96 16.13
N ASN A 309 11.72 -12.74 15.16
CA ASN A 309 11.63 -12.44 13.74
C ASN A 309 12.05 -10.99 13.41
N LEU A 310 13.17 -10.55 13.97
CA LEU A 310 13.75 -9.25 13.63
C LEU A 310 14.12 -9.24 12.15
N GLU A 311 13.63 -8.25 11.44
CA GLU A 311 13.96 -8.01 10.03
C GLU A 311 14.47 -6.59 9.85
N LEU A 312 15.67 -6.46 9.29
CA LEU A 312 16.23 -5.20 8.82
C LEU A 312 16.29 -5.23 7.30
N ARG A 313 15.59 -4.33 6.63
CA ARG A 313 15.68 -4.09 5.19
C ARG A 313 16.31 -2.73 4.93
N VAL A 314 17.28 -2.70 4.01
CA VAL A 314 17.85 -1.46 3.46
C VAL A 314 17.81 -1.57 1.96
N ALA A 315 17.37 -0.51 1.28
CA ALA A 315 17.32 -0.46 -0.18
C ALA A 315 17.73 0.94 -0.67
N ALA A 316 18.33 1.00 -1.84
CA ALA A 316 18.63 2.25 -2.52
C ALA A 316 18.03 2.23 -3.93
N ALA A 317 17.41 3.32 -4.34
CA ALA A 317 16.77 3.46 -5.64
C ALA A 317 17.12 4.78 -6.31
N LYS A 318 17.34 4.72 -7.62
CA LYS A 318 17.66 5.88 -8.47
C LYS A 318 16.57 6.06 -9.51
N PRO A 319 15.93 7.24 -9.59
CA PRO A 319 15.03 7.60 -10.68
C PRO A 319 15.75 7.53 -12.03
N THR A 320 15.04 7.07 -13.07
CA THR A 320 15.58 6.92 -14.42
C THR A 320 14.71 7.59 -15.49
N SER A 321 13.50 8.04 -15.16
CA SER A 321 12.65 8.81 -16.09
C SER A 321 13.07 10.29 -16.17
N ALA A 322 12.51 11.00 -17.14
CA ALA A 322 12.74 12.44 -17.31
C ALA A 322 12.15 13.27 -16.16
N LEU A 323 11.10 12.79 -15.50
CA LEU A 323 10.53 13.41 -14.31
C LEU A 323 11.51 13.30 -13.15
N ARG A 324 11.97 14.43 -12.64
CA ARG A 324 12.82 14.47 -11.45
C ARG A 324 11.98 14.42 -10.18
N PRO A 325 12.48 13.78 -9.11
CA PRO A 325 11.81 13.82 -7.81
C PRO A 325 11.60 15.27 -7.35
N GLY A 326 10.40 15.54 -6.81
CA GLY A 326 10.04 16.89 -6.34
C GLY A 326 10.91 17.42 -5.20
N ASP A 327 11.57 16.53 -4.44
CA ASP A 327 12.55 16.89 -3.40
C ASP A 327 14.00 16.97 -3.91
N GLY A 328 14.23 16.84 -5.23
CA GLY A 328 15.54 16.99 -5.88
C GLY A 328 16.56 15.89 -5.60
N ARG A 329 16.17 14.76 -5.02
CA ARG A 329 17.09 13.66 -4.68
C ARG A 329 17.37 12.77 -5.89
N ASP A 330 18.64 12.61 -6.23
CA ASP A 330 19.07 11.69 -7.30
C ASP A 330 19.03 10.22 -6.87
N VAL A 331 19.17 9.94 -5.58
CA VAL A 331 19.10 8.60 -4.99
C VAL A 331 18.35 8.68 -3.66
N ARG A 332 17.44 7.75 -3.46
CA ARG A 332 16.71 7.61 -2.20
C ARG A 332 17.06 6.29 -1.52
N VAL A 333 17.37 6.38 -0.23
CA VAL A 333 17.67 5.21 0.62
C VAL A 333 16.47 4.96 1.53
N TYR A 334 16.01 3.72 1.55
CA TYR A 334 14.95 3.22 2.40
C TYR A 334 15.54 2.29 3.45
N ALA A 335 15.11 2.44 4.68
CA ALA A 335 15.47 1.55 5.79
C ALA A 335 14.21 1.21 6.58
N ARG A 336 14.06 -0.05 6.94
CA ARG A 336 12.98 -0.54 7.81
C ARG A 336 13.51 -1.57 8.77
N LEU A 337 13.20 -1.39 10.04
CA LEU A 337 13.41 -2.37 11.10
C LEU A 337 12.05 -2.87 11.58
N GLY A 338 11.82 -4.16 11.51
CA GLY A 338 10.57 -4.81 11.90
C GLY A 338 10.78 -5.89 12.95
N LEU A 339 9.78 -6.06 13.83
CA LEU A 339 9.68 -7.11 14.86
C LEU A 339 8.30 -7.73 14.81
N THR A 340 8.24 -9.06 14.81
CA THR A 340 6.98 -9.81 14.89
C THR A 340 7.02 -10.78 16.07
N PHE A 341 6.03 -10.69 16.96
CA PHE A 341 5.91 -11.47 18.18
C PHE A 341 4.89 -12.61 18.00
#